data_6c5e1f641eebf1fad7218cf7c7ff55ba
#
_entry.id   6c5e1f641eebf1fad7218cf7c7ff55ba
#
_cell.length_a   1.000
_cell.length_b   1.000
_cell.length_c   1.000
_cell.angle_alpha   90.00
_cell.angle_beta   90.00
_cell.angle_gamma   90.00
#
_symmetry.space_group_name_H-M   'P 1'
#
loop_
_entity.id
_entity.type
_entity.pdbx_description
1 polymer ?
#
loop_
_entity_poly.entity_id
_entity_poly.type
_entity_poly.pdbx_seq_one_letter_code
_entity_poly.pdbx_strand_id
1 'polypeptide(L)'
;MSYKDLKTKIENHIGYVTINRPPNNHFDAELIGQIADFLEEMDKEKECRSIILSSEGKHFCAGADFTRSSYKEESDPYERLYQEAVKLFKTKKPVIAAIQGAAVGGGLGVALSADFRIACEESRFSANFSKLAFHQGFGTTVTLPRVVGNQKAKWMLLTSARVKGKEAFEIGLADFLAVSYTHLTLPTTL
;
A
#
# COMPACT_ATOMS: atom_id res chain seq x y z
N MET A 1 12.20 -1.15 17.09
CA MET A 1 10.99 -1.26 17.98
C MET A 1 10.20 -2.51 17.65
N SER A 2 9.34 -2.98 18.53
CA SER A 2 8.44 -4.10 18.23
C SER A 2 7.08 -3.53 17.84
N TYR A 3 6.62 -3.81 16.63
CA TYR A 3 5.31 -3.42 16.12
C TYR A 3 4.33 -4.57 16.29
N LYS A 4 3.08 -4.28 16.63
CA LYS A 4 2.05 -5.30 16.88
C LYS A 4 1.61 -5.99 15.59
N ASP A 5 1.44 -5.23 14.54
CA ASP A 5 0.83 -5.68 13.28
C ASP A 5 1.82 -5.68 12.11
N LEU A 6 3.10 -5.50 12.39
CA LEU A 6 4.17 -5.53 11.39
C LEU A 6 5.26 -6.53 11.77
N LYS A 7 5.83 -7.16 10.76
CA LYS A 7 7.14 -7.81 10.84
C LYS A 7 8.16 -6.89 10.19
N THR A 8 9.24 -6.60 10.89
CA THR A 8 10.26 -5.66 10.41
C THR A 8 11.66 -6.25 10.53
N LYS A 9 12.51 -5.94 9.57
CA LYS A 9 13.95 -6.24 9.63
C LYS A 9 14.73 -5.26 8.77
N ILE A 10 16.03 -5.15 9.04
CA ILE A 10 16.99 -4.51 8.13
C ILE A 10 17.99 -5.58 7.71
N GLU A 11 18.20 -5.74 6.44
CA GLU A 11 19.13 -6.69 5.86
C GLU A 11 19.67 -6.16 4.53
N ASN A 12 20.98 -6.24 4.32
CA ASN A 12 21.64 -5.79 3.09
C ASN A 12 21.26 -4.35 2.68
N HIS A 13 21.23 -3.44 3.63
CA HIS A 13 20.84 -2.03 3.46
C HIS A 13 19.37 -1.81 3.06
N ILE A 14 18.52 -2.82 3.18
CA ILE A 14 17.09 -2.74 2.86
C ILE A 14 16.30 -2.86 4.15
N GLY A 15 15.41 -1.90 4.41
CA GLY A 15 14.38 -1.98 5.43
C GLY A 15 13.19 -2.78 4.91
N TYR A 16 12.85 -3.86 5.59
CA TYR A 16 11.66 -4.66 5.26
C TYR A 16 10.56 -4.36 6.26
N VAL A 17 9.41 -4.00 5.77
CA VAL A 17 8.18 -3.87 6.56
C VAL A 17 7.09 -4.72 5.91
N THR A 18 6.57 -5.67 6.68
CA THR A 18 5.56 -6.62 6.22
C THR A 18 4.32 -6.50 7.08
N ILE A 19 3.21 -6.10 6.47
CA ILE A 19 1.90 -6.03 7.14
C ILE A 19 1.49 -7.44 7.55
N ASN A 20 1.10 -7.63 8.82
CA ASN A 20 0.77 -8.93 9.38
C ASN A 20 -0.62 -8.93 10.04
N ARG A 21 -1.65 -8.70 9.24
CA ARG A 21 -3.07 -8.83 9.60
C ARG A 21 -3.83 -9.73 8.61
N PRO A 22 -3.35 -10.98 8.35
CA PRO A 22 -4.02 -11.86 7.40
C PRO A 22 -5.45 -12.20 7.87
N PRO A 23 -6.36 -12.63 6.95
CA PRO A 23 -6.09 -12.90 5.53
C PRO A 23 -6.14 -11.67 4.62
N ASN A 24 -6.80 -10.60 5.03
CA ASN A 24 -7.16 -9.47 4.18
C ASN A 24 -6.28 -8.22 4.41
N ASN A 25 -5.52 -8.17 5.49
CA ASN A 25 -4.68 -7.03 5.86
C ASN A 25 -5.44 -5.70 5.84
N HIS A 26 -6.66 -5.69 6.39
CA HIS A 26 -7.42 -4.47 6.56
C HIS A 26 -6.70 -3.52 7.50
N PHE A 27 -6.69 -2.24 7.16
CA PHE A 27 -6.03 -1.21 7.96
C PHE A 27 -7.02 -0.35 8.75
N ASP A 28 -6.50 0.22 9.80
CA ASP A 28 -7.05 1.31 10.61
C ASP A 28 -5.95 2.36 10.85
N ALA A 29 -6.24 3.39 11.62
CA ALA A 29 -5.27 4.43 11.95
C ALA A 29 -4.04 3.87 12.67
N GLU A 30 -4.22 2.82 13.52
CA GLU A 30 -3.14 2.20 14.26
C GLU A 30 -2.12 1.51 13.32
N LEU A 31 -2.59 0.72 12.35
CA LEU A 31 -1.70 0.05 11.40
C LEU A 31 -0.98 1.06 10.49
N ILE A 32 -1.70 2.06 9.99
CA ILE A 32 -1.08 3.09 9.15
C ILE A 32 -0.04 3.89 9.94
N GLY A 33 -0.33 4.20 11.21
CA GLY A 33 0.64 4.83 12.13
C GLY A 33 1.89 3.97 12.31
N GLN A 34 1.75 2.67 12.57
CA GLN A 34 2.89 1.76 12.70
C GLN A 34 3.76 1.73 11.44
N ILE A 35 3.14 1.72 10.24
CA ILE A 35 3.90 1.79 8.97
C ILE A 35 4.63 3.13 8.88
N ALA A 36 3.95 4.23 9.16
CA ALA A 36 4.53 5.57 9.10
C ALA A 36 5.72 5.73 10.06
N ASP A 37 5.59 5.24 11.29
CA ASP A 37 6.65 5.26 12.30
C ASP A 37 7.88 4.47 11.84
N PHE A 38 7.66 3.27 11.27
CA PHE A 38 8.76 2.48 10.70
C PHE A 38 9.46 3.22 9.55
N LEU A 39 8.70 3.83 8.63
CA LEU A 39 9.28 4.59 7.52
C LEU A 39 10.12 5.78 8.04
N GLU A 40 9.63 6.50 9.05
CA GLU A 40 10.35 7.60 9.68
C GLU A 40 11.62 7.12 10.40
N GLU A 41 11.59 5.94 11.06
CA GLU A 41 12.78 5.33 11.63
C GLU A 41 13.82 5.00 10.54
N MET A 42 13.36 4.39 9.45
CA MET A 42 14.25 4.04 8.34
C MET A 42 14.86 5.27 7.66
N ASP A 43 14.17 6.40 7.62
CA ASP A 43 14.74 7.67 7.12
C ASP A 43 15.94 8.14 7.95
N LYS A 44 15.94 7.84 9.25
CA LYS A 44 17.04 8.19 10.19
C LYS A 44 18.15 7.13 10.24
N GLU A 45 17.84 5.88 9.86
CA GLU A 45 18.77 4.76 9.91
C GLU A 45 19.79 4.83 8.77
N LYS A 46 21.06 5.01 9.10
CA LYS A 46 22.13 5.20 8.11
C LYS A 46 22.41 3.95 7.27
N GLU A 47 22.20 2.77 7.85
CA GLU A 47 22.41 1.51 7.16
C GLU A 47 21.25 1.15 6.20
N CYS A 48 20.10 1.82 6.30
CA CYS A 48 18.98 1.62 5.39
C CYS A 48 19.10 2.57 4.17
N ARG A 49 18.98 2.03 2.96
CA ARG A 49 19.03 2.81 1.71
C ARG A 49 17.71 2.80 0.94
N SER A 50 16.91 1.76 1.11
CA SER A 50 15.60 1.61 0.49
C SER A 50 14.70 0.76 1.37
N ILE A 51 13.40 0.79 1.12
CA ILE A 51 12.40 0.10 1.94
C ILE A 51 11.53 -0.77 1.04
N ILE A 52 11.24 -2.01 1.49
CA ILE A 52 10.26 -2.89 0.87
C ILE A 52 9.04 -2.97 1.78
N LEU A 53 7.90 -2.54 1.27
CA LEU A 53 6.59 -2.69 1.90
C LEU A 53 5.88 -3.89 1.28
N SER A 54 5.58 -4.88 2.10
CA SER A 54 4.91 -6.13 1.71
C SER A 54 3.82 -6.51 2.70
N SER A 55 3.18 -7.65 2.51
CA SER A 55 2.19 -8.16 3.45
C SER A 55 2.20 -9.69 3.53
N GLU A 56 1.81 -10.22 4.67
CA GLU A 56 1.59 -11.65 4.86
C GLU A 56 0.25 -12.09 4.24
N GLY A 57 0.19 -13.36 3.87
CA GLY A 57 -1.05 -13.99 3.40
C GLY A 57 -1.40 -13.69 1.96
N LYS A 58 -2.70 -13.77 1.63
CA LYS A 58 -3.20 -13.77 0.26
C LYS A 58 -3.28 -12.39 -0.39
N HIS A 59 -3.51 -11.35 0.42
CA HIS A 59 -3.83 -10.01 -0.07
C HIS A 59 -2.83 -8.99 0.48
N PHE A 60 -2.45 -8.03 -0.34
CA PHE A 60 -1.62 -6.91 0.09
C PHE A 60 -2.37 -6.07 1.13
N CYS A 61 -3.51 -5.49 0.74
CA CYS A 61 -4.39 -4.76 1.64
C CYS A 61 -5.77 -4.57 0.99
N ALA A 62 -6.80 -5.11 1.62
CA ALA A 62 -8.17 -5.08 1.07
C ALA A 62 -8.97 -3.82 1.45
N GLY A 63 -8.32 -2.80 2.02
CA GLY A 63 -8.94 -1.52 2.39
C GLY A 63 -9.08 -1.32 3.89
N ALA A 64 -9.85 -0.31 4.28
CA ALA A 64 -10.07 0.03 5.68
C ALA A 64 -10.98 -0.99 6.39
N ASP A 65 -10.72 -1.19 7.68
CA ASP A 65 -11.57 -1.99 8.56
C ASP A 65 -12.60 -1.08 9.25
N PHE A 66 -13.80 -1.03 8.72
CA PHE A 66 -14.91 -0.25 9.31
C PHE A 66 -15.59 -0.94 10.48
N THR A 67 -15.19 -2.15 10.86
CA THR A 67 -15.84 -2.94 11.92
C THR A 67 -15.18 -2.77 13.28
N ARG A 68 -13.94 -2.30 13.33
CA ARG A 68 -13.18 -2.14 14.58
C ARG A 68 -13.75 -1.03 15.46
N SER A 69 -13.71 -1.24 16.77
CA SER A 69 -14.25 -0.35 17.80
C SER A 69 -13.63 1.03 17.83
N SER A 70 -12.40 1.19 17.35
CA SER A 70 -11.72 2.50 17.26
C SER A 70 -12.52 3.55 16.48
N TYR A 71 -13.34 3.12 15.50
CA TYR A 71 -14.24 4.02 14.79
C TYR A 71 -15.50 4.43 15.57
N LYS A 72 -15.76 3.80 16.73
CA LYS A 72 -16.95 4.08 17.55
C LYS A 72 -16.70 5.04 18.72
N GLU A 73 -15.44 5.22 19.12
CA GLU A 73 -15.04 5.95 20.31
C GLU A 73 -14.45 7.34 20.02
N GLU A 74 -13.99 7.58 18.78
CA GLU A 74 -13.40 8.85 18.36
C GLU A 74 -14.48 9.76 17.71
N SER A 75 -14.43 11.05 17.99
CA SER A 75 -15.33 12.05 17.39
C SER A 75 -15.18 12.14 15.86
N ASP A 76 -14.00 11.87 15.33
CA ASP A 76 -13.71 11.71 13.91
C ASP A 76 -12.58 10.68 13.68
N PRO A 77 -12.92 9.40 13.52
CA PRO A 77 -11.94 8.35 13.28
C PRO A 77 -11.22 8.49 11.94
N TYR A 78 -11.80 9.22 10.99
CA TYR A 78 -11.18 9.45 9.68
C TYR A 78 -10.08 10.51 9.76
N GLU A 79 -10.24 11.54 10.61
CA GLU A 79 -9.22 12.58 10.77
C GLU A 79 -7.88 11.97 11.17
N ARG A 80 -7.87 11.13 12.22
CA ARG A 80 -6.67 10.45 12.68
C ARG A 80 -6.07 9.55 11.59
N LEU A 81 -6.92 8.76 10.91
CA LEU A 81 -6.47 7.90 9.80
C LEU A 81 -5.74 8.72 8.72
N TYR A 82 -6.30 9.86 8.32
CA TYR A 82 -5.69 10.68 7.27
C TYR A 82 -4.45 11.41 7.75
N GLN A 83 -4.37 11.81 9.02
CA GLN A 83 -3.15 12.37 9.61
C GLN A 83 -1.99 11.35 9.52
N GLU A 84 -2.25 10.08 9.86
CA GLU A 84 -1.26 9.01 9.73
C GLU A 84 -0.94 8.71 8.26
N ALA A 85 -1.94 8.63 7.39
CA ALA A 85 -1.75 8.36 5.97
C ALA A 85 -0.86 9.38 5.26
N VAL A 86 -0.96 10.67 5.61
CA VAL A 86 -0.11 11.74 5.04
C VAL A 86 1.37 11.52 5.37
N LYS A 87 1.69 10.90 6.51
CA LYS A 87 3.08 10.63 6.90
C LYS A 87 3.77 9.67 5.93
N LEU A 88 3.03 8.70 5.34
CA LEU A 88 3.59 7.77 4.35
C LEU A 88 4.20 8.48 3.13
N PHE A 89 3.62 9.61 2.73
CA PHE A 89 4.09 10.42 1.59
C PHE A 89 5.26 11.36 1.94
N LYS A 90 5.71 11.37 3.19
CA LYS A 90 6.85 12.19 3.66
C LYS A 90 8.17 11.43 3.71
N THR A 91 8.15 10.13 3.44
CA THR A 91 9.33 9.25 3.43
C THR A 91 10.36 9.76 2.43
N LYS A 92 11.62 9.76 2.84
CA LYS A 92 12.74 10.32 2.08
C LYS A 92 13.51 9.25 1.29
N LYS A 93 13.43 8.00 1.74
CA LYS A 93 14.08 6.86 1.09
C LYS A 93 13.12 6.18 0.11
N PRO A 94 13.63 5.61 -0.98
CA PRO A 94 12.80 4.88 -1.93
C PRO A 94 12.02 3.74 -1.25
N VAL A 95 10.72 3.69 -1.53
CA VAL A 95 9.82 2.64 -1.05
C VAL A 95 9.32 1.82 -2.23
N ILE A 96 9.46 0.50 -2.15
CA ILE A 96 8.97 -0.45 -3.14
C ILE A 96 7.83 -1.26 -2.50
N ALA A 97 6.62 -1.17 -3.07
CA ALA A 97 5.51 -2.01 -2.64
C ALA A 97 5.49 -3.32 -3.42
N ALA A 98 5.60 -4.44 -2.71
CA ALA A 98 5.44 -5.79 -3.27
C ALA A 98 3.99 -6.25 -3.08
N ILE A 99 3.23 -6.32 -4.16
CA ILE A 99 1.78 -6.44 -4.14
C ILE A 99 1.35 -7.79 -4.66
N GLN A 100 0.83 -8.63 -3.75
CA GLN A 100 0.11 -9.85 -4.10
C GLN A 100 -1.39 -9.70 -3.85
N GLY A 101 -2.20 -10.42 -4.60
CA GLY A 101 -3.64 -10.45 -4.40
C GLY A 101 -4.27 -9.04 -4.47
N ALA A 102 -5.07 -8.68 -3.47
CA ALA A 102 -5.85 -7.46 -3.51
C ALA A 102 -5.13 -6.24 -2.91
N ALA A 103 -5.16 -5.11 -3.64
CA ALA A 103 -4.88 -3.75 -3.18
C ALA A 103 -6.10 -2.89 -3.53
N VAL A 104 -7.02 -2.68 -2.57
CA VAL A 104 -8.37 -2.17 -2.84
C VAL A 104 -8.70 -0.96 -1.97
N GLY A 105 -9.34 0.04 -2.56
CA GLY A 105 -9.72 1.27 -1.87
C GLY A 105 -8.52 1.98 -1.26
N GLY A 106 -8.53 2.18 0.06
CA GLY A 106 -7.37 2.73 0.76
C GLY A 106 -6.13 1.84 0.69
N GLY A 107 -6.28 0.52 0.49
CA GLY A 107 -5.16 -0.40 0.24
C GLY A 107 -4.45 -0.11 -1.09
N LEU A 108 -5.18 0.35 -2.12
CA LEU A 108 -4.58 0.93 -3.32
C LEU A 108 -3.85 2.23 -2.97
N GLY A 109 -4.42 3.06 -2.08
CA GLY A 109 -3.77 4.29 -1.61
C GLY A 109 -2.44 4.01 -0.89
N VAL A 110 -2.38 2.97 -0.05
CA VAL A 110 -1.13 2.50 0.58
C VAL A 110 -0.11 2.06 -0.47
N ALA A 111 -0.53 1.30 -1.50
CA ALA A 111 0.35 0.92 -2.60
C ALA A 111 0.86 2.14 -3.40
N LEU A 112 0.03 3.17 -3.56
CA LEU A 112 0.38 4.41 -4.26
C LEU A 112 1.23 5.38 -3.43
N SER A 113 1.41 5.16 -2.13
CA SER A 113 2.37 5.92 -1.33
C SER A 113 3.81 5.48 -1.56
N ALA A 114 4.03 4.28 -2.11
CA ALA A 114 5.34 3.81 -2.52
C ALA A 114 5.77 4.43 -3.87
N ASP A 115 7.09 4.53 -4.09
CA ASP A 115 7.66 5.02 -5.34
C ASP A 115 7.47 4.01 -6.47
N PHE A 116 7.69 2.72 -6.17
CA PHE A 116 7.54 1.63 -7.12
C PHE A 116 6.58 0.56 -6.63
N ARG A 117 5.90 -0.10 -7.55
CA ARG A 117 4.95 -1.19 -7.31
C ARG A 117 5.34 -2.40 -8.15
N ILE A 118 5.59 -3.52 -7.48
CA ILE A 118 5.81 -4.81 -8.11
C ILE A 118 4.52 -5.62 -7.97
N ALA A 119 3.92 -5.99 -9.08
CA ALA A 119 2.72 -6.85 -9.12
C ALA A 119 3.07 -8.28 -9.52
N CYS A 120 2.17 -9.21 -9.26
CA CYS A 120 2.14 -10.55 -9.85
C CYS A 120 0.82 -10.74 -10.62
N GLU A 121 0.64 -11.85 -11.33
CA GLU A 121 -0.58 -12.09 -12.12
C GLU A 121 -1.85 -12.10 -11.25
N GLU A 122 -1.75 -12.55 -10.00
CA GLU A 122 -2.83 -12.61 -9.03
C GLU A 122 -3.18 -11.26 -8.42
N SER A 123 -2.36 -10.23 -8.64
CA SER A 123 -2.60 -8.89 -8.12
C SER A 123 -3.89 -8.31 -8.69
N ARG A 124 -4.62 -7.57 -7.85
CA ARG A 124 -5.89 -6.94 -8.21
C ARG A 124 -5.99 -5.58 -7.57
N PHE A 125 -6.09 -4.57 -8.40
CA PHE A 125 -6.17 -3.18 -7.99
C PHE A 125 -7.58 -2.64 -8.24
N SER A 126 -8.13 -1.91 -7.29
CA SER A 126 -9.43 -1.23 -7.49
C SER A 126 -9.57 -0.03 -6.57
N ALA A 127 -10.00 1.10 -7.13
CA ALA A 127 -10.45 2.28 -6.38
C ALA A 127 -11.96 2.18 -6.13
N ASN A 128 -12.38 1.26 -5.26
CA ASN A 128 -13.80 0.84 -5.12
C ASN A 128 -14.69 1.79 -4.31
N PHE A 129 -14.23 2.99 -3.98
CA PHE A 129 -14.98 3.95 -3.16
C PHE A 129 -16.36 4.28 -3.74
N SER A 130 -16.45 4.53 -5.05
CA SER A 130 -17.73 4.84 -5.72
C SER A 130 -18.77 3.74 -5.59
N LYS A 131 -18.36 2.46 -5.54
CA LYS A 131 -19.26 1.34 -5.27
C LYS A 131 -19.82 1.31 -3.86
N LEU A 132 -19.12 1.93 -2.93
CA LEU A 132 -19.51 2.04 -1.52
C LEU A 132 -20.21 3.37 -1.23
N ALA A 133 -20.52 4.16 -2.27
CA ALA A 133 -21.07 5.50 -2.18
C ALA A 133 -20.19 6.49 -1.36
N PHE A 134 -18.87 6.26 -1.32
CA PHE A 134 -17.89 7.14 -0.70
C PHE A 134 -17.18 8.00 -1.74
N HIS A 135 -16.77 9.19 -1.32
CA HIS A 135 -15.76 9.96 -2.04
C HIS A 135 -14.42 9.22 -2.01
N GLN A 136 -13.61 9.43 -3.03
CA GLN A 136 -12.28 8.83 -3.15
C GLN A 136 -11.39 9.26 -1.98
N GLY A 137 -10.81 8.29 -1.29
CA GLY A 137 -9.97 8.52 -0.11
C GLY A 137 -8.48 8.23 -0.34
N PHE A 138 -7.69 8.36 0.73
CA PHE A 138 -6.26 8.04 0.80
C PHE A 138 -5.41 8.70 -0.31
N GLY A 139 -5.75 9.93 -0.71
CA GLY A 139 -5.01 10.68 -1.72
C GLY A 139 -5.10 10.12 -3.16
N THR A 140 -5.96 9.12 -3.42
CA THR A 140 -6.04 8.45 -4.73
C THR A 140 -6.46 9.38 -5.87
N THR A 141 -7.17 10.47 -5.60
CA THR A 141 -7.51 11.50 -6.61
C THR A 141 -6.29 12.28 -7.13
N VAL A 142 -5.20 12.27 -6.38
CA VAL A 142 -3.93 12.93 -6.73
C VAL A 142 -2.90 11.92 -7.22
N THR A 143 -2.73 10.83 -6.48
CA THR A 143 -1.65 9.87 -6.73
C THR A 143 -1.92 9.00 -7.95
N LEU A 144 -3.15 8.49 -8.10
CA LEU A 144 -3.48 7.60 -9.23
C LEU A 144 -3.32 8.30 -10.59
N PRO A 145 -3.82 9.55 -10.82
CA PRO A 145 -3.58 10.25 -12.08
C PRO A 145 -2.12 10.50 -12.42
N ARG A 146 -1.27 10.67 -11.40
CA ARG A 146 0.18 10.85 -11.60
C ARG A 146 0.85 9.58 -12.13
N VAL A 147 0.30 8.41 -11.78
CA VAL A 147 0.87 7.10 -12.14
C VAL A 147 0.32 6.61 -13.49
N VAL A 148 -1.01 6.60 -13.67
CA VAL A 148 -1.64 5.99 -14.87
C VAL A 148 -2.19 7.02 -15.86
N GLY A 149 -1.99 8.29 -15.60
CA GLY A 149 -2.59 9.38 -16.39
C GLY A 149 -4.07 9.59 -16.10
N ASN A 150 -4.58 10.78 -16.50
CA ASN A 150 -5.91 11.23 -16.11
C ASN A 150 -7.05 10.32 -16.59
N GLN A 151 -6.97 9.79 -17.82
CA GLN A 151 -8.07 9.01 -18.39
C GLN A 151 -8.23 7.65 -17.69
N LYS A 152 -7.13 6.92 -17.47
CA LYS A 152 -7.16 5.64 -16.77
C LYS A 152 -7.54 5.83 -15.29
N ALA A 153 -7.04 6.89 -14.65
CA ALA A 153 -7.43 7.22 -13.29
C ALA A 153 -8.93 7.51 -13.17
N LYS A 154 -9.50 8.36 -14.04
CA LYS A 154 -10.94 8.61 -14.05
C LYS A 154 -11.75 7.34 -14.26
N TRP A 155 -11.34 6.49 -15.19
CA TRP A 155 -11.99 5.21 -15.40
C TRP A 155 -11.98 4.36 -14.12
N MET A 156 -10.83 4.18 -13.47
CA MET A 156 -10.74 3.40 -12.23
C MET A 156 -11.55 4.02 -11.08
N LEU A 157 -11.43 5.34 -10.88
CA LEU A 157 -12.06 6.06 -9.76
C LEU A 157 -13.59 6.11 -9.88
N LEU A 158 -14.12 6.33 -11.09
CA LEU A 158 -15.55 6.49 -11.30
C LEU A 158 -16.31 5.17 -11.45
N THR A 159 -15.67 4.16 -12.08
CA THR A 159 -16.32 2.88 -12.34
C THR A 159 -15.98 1.80 -11.30
N SER A 160 -15.00 2.06 -10.43
CA SER A 160 -14.43 1.07 -9.51
C SER A 160 -13.93 -0.18 -10.25
N ALA A 161 -13.39 -0.01 -11.45
CA ALA A 161 -12.86 -1.08 -12.26
C ALA A 161 -11.82 -1.91 -11.48
N ARG A 162 -11.79 -3.21 -11.74
CA ARG A 162 -10.79 -4.13 -11.22
C ARG A 162 -9.72 -4.35 -12.26
N VAL A 163 -8.51 -3.90 -11.97
CA VAL A 163 -7.34 -4.04 -12.82
C VAL A 163 -6.51 -5.21 -12.29
N LYS A 164 -6.22 -6.20 -13.15
CA LYS A 164 -5.37 -7.34 -12.81
C LYS A 164 -3.89 -6.98 -12.95
N GLY A 165 -3.00 -7.80 -12.38
CA GLY A 165 -1.57 -7.52 -12.34
C GLY A 165 -0.94 -7.24 -13.72
N LYS A 166 -1.25 -8.06 -14.73
CA LYS A 166 -0.78 -7.84 -16.11
C LYS A 166 -1.27 -6.50 -16.68
N GLU A 167 -2.57 -6.22 -16.55
CA GLU A 167 -3.15 -4.95 -17.00
C GLU A 167 -2.59 -3.76 -16.21
N ALA A 168 -2.33 -3.94 -14.90
CA ALA A 168 -1.71 -2.92 -14.07
C ALA A 168 -0.31 -2.55 -14.59
N PHE A 169 0.47 -3.52 -15.01
CA PHE A 169 1.77 -3.29 -15.65
C PHE A 169 1.62 -2.59 -17.01
N GLU A 170 0.69 -3.03 -17.85
CA GLU A 170 0.43 -2.46 -19.18
C GLU A 170 -0.01 -0.98 -19.13
N ILE A 171 -0.76 -0.58 -18.09
CA ILE A 171 -1.21 0.81 -17.92
C ILE A 171 -0.28 1.66 -17.04
N GLY A 172 0.84 1.12 -16.57
CA GLY A 172 1.82 1.81 -15.73
C GLY A 172 1.40 1.94 -14.27
N LEU A 173 0.37 1.22 -13.81
CA LEU A 173 0.00 1.17 -12.39
C LEU A 173 1.01 0.35 -11.57
N ALA A 174 1.55 -0.71 -12.14
CA ALA A 174 2.68 -1.45 -11.62
C ALA A 174 3.90 -1.21 -12.50
N ASP A 175 5.06 -1.05 -11.88
CA ASP A 175 6.32 -0.76 -12.55
C ASP A 175 6.99 -2.05 -13.03
N PHE A 176 6.71 -3.18 -12.36
CA PHE A 176 7.23 -4.51 -12.68
C PHE A 176 6.16 -5.58 -12.49
N LEU A 177 6.23 -6.63 -13.31
CA LEU A 177 5.41 -7.83 -13.20
C LEU A 177 6.29 -9.03 -12.84
N ALA A 178 6.13 -9.58 -11.64
CA ALA A 178 6.82 -10.79 -11.21
C ALA A 178 6.11 -12.03 -11.77
N VAL A 179 6.90 -13.02 -12.19
CA VAL A 179 6.40 -14.24 -12.84
C VAL A 179 5.74 -15.22 -11.86
N SER A 180 6.10 -15.17 -10.57
CA SER A 180 5.46 -15.93 -9.49
C SER A 180 5.78 -15.33 -8.14
N TYR A 181 4.79 -15.26 -7.27
CA TYR A 181 4.94 -14.71 -5.91
C TYR A 181 5.69 -15.61 -4.94
N THR A 182 5.85 -16.90 -5.25
CA THR A 182 6.49 -17.87 -4.36
C THR A 182 7.99 -17.62 -4.14
N HIS A 183 8.61 -16.74 -4.94
CA HIS A 183 10.03 -16.40 -4.83
C HIS A 183 10.28 -14.92 -5.19
N LEU A 184 9.73 -13.97 -4.41
CA LEU A 184 10.24 -12.60 -4.42
C LEU A 184 11.59 -12.56 -3.67
N THR A 185 12.57 -13.27 -4.17
CA THR A 185 13.95 -12.85 -4.08
C THR A 185 14.11 -11.81 -5.19
N LEU A 186 14.23 -10.53 -4.83
CA LEU A 186 14.68 -9.52 -5.77
C LEU A 186 15.96 -10.03 -6.43
N PRO A 187 16.13 -9.87 -7.75
CA PRO A 187 17.40 -10.22 -8.37
C PRO A 187 18.50 -9.44 -7.65
N THR A 188 19.44 -10.16 -7.05
CA THR A 188 20.60 -9.62 -6.32
C THR A 188 21.67 -9.04 -7.26
N THR A 189 21.31 -8.84 -8.52
CA THR A 189 22.19 -8.25 -9.55
C THR A 189 21.50 -7.06 -10.19
N LEU A 190 21.85 -5.89 -9.69
CA LEU A 190 21.98 -4.66 -10.48
C LEU A 190 23.46 -4.39 -10.67
#